data_0208ec38dfbd0de0b9750cb43f928690
#
_entry.id   0208ec38dfbd0de0b9750cb43f928690
#
_cell.length_a   1.000
_cell.length_b   1.000
_cell.length_c   1.000
_cell.angle_alpha   90.00
_cell.angle_beta   90.00
_cell.angle_gamma   90.00
#
_symmetry.space_group_name_H-M   'P 1'
#
loop_
_entity.id
_entity.type
_entity.pdbx_description
1 polymer ?
#
loop_
_entity_poly.entity_id
_entity_poly.type
_entity_poly.pdbx_seq_one_letter_code
_entity_poly.pdbx_strand_id
1 'polypeptide(L)'
;MEKITVPFITGDGVGAEVTPSMQAVVDAAVKKAYDGKRGIEWKEVLAGERAFKETGSWLPEETMEAFRTYKVGIKGPLTTPVGGGIRSLNVALRQTLDLYVCLRPVRWYRGVVSPLKEPRKVNMCVFRANTEDIYAGIEWEAGTPEAEKFYRFLHDEMGVTKVRFPGTSSFGVKPVSREGTERLVRAACEYALEHGLPSVTLVHKGNIMKFTEGGFKKWGYELAEKEFGKEIAEGRLVIKDCIADAFLQNTLLIPEEYSVIATLNLNGDYISDQLAAMVGGIGIAPGANVNYRTGHAIFEATHGTAPAIAGKDIVNPCSIILSAVMMLQHWGWKEAASLVEKALEQSFVEGRATADLARFMPDGVSLSTSAFTEEIVGRIEK
;
A
#
# COMPACT_ATOMS: atom_id res chain seq x y z
N MET A 1 -2.93 -27.65 -17.66
CA MET A 1 -3.27 -26.59 -16.67
C MET A 1 -2.01 -25.81 -16.37
N GLU A 2 -1.98 -24.55 -16.77
CA GLU A 2 -0.90 -23.62 -16.43
C GLU A 2 -1.08 -23.19 -14.97
N LYS A 3 -0.05 -23.40 -14.12
CA LYS A 3 -0.08 -23.00 -12.71
C LYS A 3 1.03 -22.00 -12.43
N ILE A 4 0.71 -20.95 -11.69
CA ILE A 4 1.69 -20.01 -11.14
C ILE A 4 1.83 -20.32 -9.65
N THR A 5 3.06 -20.59 -9.19
CA THR A 5 3.34 -20.75 -7.76
C THR A 5 3.48 -19.37 -7.10
N VAL A 6 2.70 -19.14 -6.04
CA VAL A 6 2.63 -17.87 -5.32
C VAL A 6 3.00 -18.09 -3.86
N PRO A 7 4.15 -17.59 -3.40
CA PRO A 7 4.44 -17.56 -1.98
C PRO A 7 3.44 -16.63 -1.28
N PHE A 8 2.86 -17.11 -0.19
CA PHE A 8 1.98 -16.31 0.64
C PHE A 8 2.32 -16.42 2.11
N ILE A 9 2.10 -15.34 2.83
CA ILE A 9 2.16 -15.30 4.29
C ILE A 9 0.73 -15.13 4.79
N THR A 10 0.26 -16.08 5.62
CA THR A 10 -1.07 -16.00 6.24
C THR A 10 -1.26 -14.72 7.03
N GLY A 11 -0.22 -14.29 7.74
CA GLY A 11 -0.25 -13.11 8.60
C GLY A 11 -0.65 -13.43 10.04
N ASP A 12 -0.54 -12.41 10.90
CA ASP A 12 -0.89 -12.46 12.32
C ASP A 12 -2.32 -11.93 12.56
N GLY A 13 -2.87 -12.19 13.72
CA GLY A 13 -4.19 -11.70 14.11
C GLY A 13 -5.29 -12.09 13.12
N VAL A 14 -5.95 -11.10 12.51
CA VAL A 14 -7.02 -11.33 11.51
C VAL A 14 -6.52 -11.97 10.22
N GLY A 15 -5.20 -12.09 10.02
CA GLY A 15 -4.59 -12.75 8.86
C GLY A 15 -5.09 -14.18 8.67
N ALA A 16 -5.31 -14.91 9.76
CA ALA A 16 -5.82 -16.28 9.74
C ALA A 16 -7.24 -16.42 9.14
N GLU A 17 -8.01 -15.31 9.10
CA GLU A 17 -9.38 -15.27 8.56
C GLU A 17 -9.40 -14.68 7.14
N VAL A 18 -8.70 -13.55 6.93
CA VAL A 18 -8.79 -12.83 5.65
C VAL A 18 -7.98 -13.49 4.53
N THR A 19 -6.87 -14.18 4.86
CA THR A 19 -6.03 -14.82 3.82
C THR A 19 -6.72 -16.04 3.19
N PRO A 20 -7.31 -16.99 3.93
CA PRO A 20 -8.14 -18.05 3.34
C PRO A 20 -9.34 -17.52 2.56
N SER A 21 -9.99 -16.45 3.03
CA SER A 21 -11.08 -15.77 2.32
C SER A 21 -10.63 -15.29 0.95
N MET A 22 -9.49 -14.63 0.89
CA MET A 22 -8.89 -14.15 -0.37
C MET A 22 -8.59 -15.32 -1.31
N GLN A 23 -7.97 -16.39 -0.83
CA GLN A 23 -7.64 -17.56 -1.64
C GLN A 23 -8.89 -18.20 -2.25
N ALA A 24 -9.94 -18.40 -1.46
CA ALA A 24 -11.22 -18.96 -1.93
C ALA A 24 -11.84 -18.12 -3.06
N VAL A 25 -11.88 -16.79 -2.89
CA VAL A 25 -12.44 -15.87 -3.89
C VAL A 25 -11.60 -15.87 -5.17
N VAL A 26 -10.27 -15.81 -5.04
CA VAL A 26 -9.35 -15.80 -6.20
C VAL A 26 -9.41 -17.11 -6.97
N ASP A 27 -9.39 -18.24 -6.27
CA ASP A 27 -9.42 -19.57 -6.92
C ASP A 27 -10.75 -19.77 -7.68
N ALA A 28 -11.88 -19.36 -7.11
CA ALA A 28 -13.18 -19.38 -7.80
C ALA A 28 -13.16 -18.51 -9.06
N ALA A 29 -12.62 -17.28 -8.98
CA ALA A 29 -12.55 -16.38 -10.12
C ALA A 29 -11.63 -16.89 -11.23
N VAL A 30 -10.46 -17.41 -10.88
CA VAL A 30 -9.51 -17.98 -11.86
C VAL A 30 -10.10 -19.21 -12.52
N LYS A 31 -10.71 -20.12 -11.74
CA LYS A 31 -11.39 -21.32 -12.28
C LYS A 31 -12.51 -20.94 -13.27
N LYS A 32 -13.36 -19.97 -12.90
CA LYS A 32 -14.47 -19.50 -13.74
C LYS A 32 -13.99 -18.81 -15.02
N ALA A 33 -13.03 -17.88 -14.88
CA ALA A 33 -12.55 -17.08 -16.02
C ALA A 33 -11.83 -17.91 -17.09
N TYR A 34 -11.16 -18.99 -16.70
CA TYR A 34 -10.29 -19.75 -17.60
C TYR A 34 -10.68 -21.24 -17.74
N ASP A 35 -11.90 -21.61 -17.38
CA ASP A 35 -12.41 -23.00 -17.49
C ASP A 35 -11.46 -24.05 -16.86
N GLY A 36 -10.80 -23.68 -15.76
CA GLY A 36 -9.81 -24.54 -15.09
C GLY A 36 -8.50 -24.73 -15.85
N LYS A 37 -8.26 -24.02 -16.95
CA LYS A 37 -6.98 -24.12 -17.72
C LYS A 37 -5.83 -23.39 -17.02
N ARG A 38 -6.12 -22.43 -16.16
CA ARG A 38 -5.17 -21.71 -15.31
C ARG A 38 -5.48 -21.95 -13.84
N GLY A 39 -4.47 -21.82 -12.98
CA GLY A 39 -4.61 -21.97 -11.54
C GLY A 39 -3.44 -21.35 -10.78
N ILE A 40 -3.62 -21.16 -9.49
CA ILE A 40 -2.58 -20.73 -8.57
C ILE A 40 -2.20 -21.90 -7.69
N GLU A 41 -0.91 -22.09 -7.49
CA GLU A 41 -0.34 -22.98 -6.50
C GLU A 41 0.14 -22.15 -5.32
N TRP A 42 -0.65 -22.13 -4.26
CA TRP A 42 -0.36 -21.36 -3.07
C TRP A 42 0.74 -22.04 -2.25
N LYS A 43 1.90 -21.35 -2.09
CA LYS A 43 3.03 -21.83 -1.30
C LYS A 43 3.12 -21.03 0.00
N GLU A 44 2.68 -21.62 1.11
CA GLU A 44 2.81 -20.96 2.40
C GLU A 44 4.27 -20.77 2.80
N VAL A 45 4.60 -19.56 3.26
CA VAL A 45 5.89 -19.21 3.85
C VAL A 45 5.66 -18.43 5.14
N LEU A 46 6.56 -18.55 6.10
CA LEU A 46 6.35 -18.07 7.46
C LEU A 46 6.93 -16.66 7.65
N ALA A 47 6.18 -15.79 8.32
CA ALA A 47 6.66 -14.54 8.90
C ALA A 47 5.78 -14.16 10.10
N GLY A 48 6.26 -13.23 10.94
CA GLY A 48 5.53 -12.74 12.09
C GLY A 48 5.60 -13.65 13.32
N GLU A 49 4.57 -13.60 14.14
CA GLU A 49 4.51 -14.33 15.42
C GLU A 49 4.60 -15.84 15.24
N ARG A 50 3.92 -16.37 14.22
CA ARG A 50 3.94 -17.80 13.92
C ARG A 50 5.34 -18.26 13.53
N ALA A 51 6.03 -17.52 12.67
CA ALA A 51 7.40 -17.82 12.31
C ALA A 51 8.32 -17.85 13.52
N PHE A 52 8.20 -16.86 14.40
CA PHE A 52 9.01 -16.79 15.61
C PHE A 52 8.77 -17.98 16.55
N LYS A 53 7.51 -18.39 16.74
CA LYS A 53 7.15 -19.56 17.57
C LYS A 53 7.70 -20.86 16.99
N GLU A 54 7.69 -21.03 15.67
CA GLU A 54 8.09 -22.29 15.02
C GLU A 54 9.59 -22.37 14.74
N THR A 55 10.25 -21.25 14.43
CA THR A 55 11.64 -21.24 13.94
C THR A 55 12.60 -20.41 14.79
N GLY A 56 12.11 -19.60 15.72
CA GLY A 56 12.92 -18.61 16.46
C GLY A 56 13.25 -17.36 15.68
N SER A 57 12.82 -17.24 14.42
CA SER A 57 13.03 -16.06 13.56
C SER A 57 11.69 -15.42 13.19
N TRP A 58 11.60 -14.09 13.29
CA TRP A 58 10.43 -13.34 12.84
C TRP A 58 10.27 -13.31 11.31
N LEU A 59 11.37 -13.45 10.60
CA LEU A 59 11.41 -13.49 9.14
C LEU A 59 12.49 -14.49 8.71
N PRO A 60 12.15 -15.78 8.53
CA PRO A 60 13.09 -16.81 8.11
C PRO A 60 13.67 -16.54 6.72
N GLU A 61 14.93 -16.95 6.49
CA GLU A 61 15.59 -16.79 5.18
C GLU A 61 14.87 -17.55 4.07
N GLU A 62 14.26 -18.70 4.36
CA GLU A 62 13.44 -19.48 3.42
C GLU A 62 12.28 -18.67 2.85
N THR A 63 11.68 -17.79 3.68
CA THR A 63 10.63 -16.86 3.23
C THR A 63 11.19 -15.84 2.24
N MET A 64 12.35 -15.28 2.55
CA MET A 64 13.02 -14.33 1.65
C MET A 64 13.43 -14.97 0.34
N GLU A 65 13.95 -16.21 0.39
CA GLU A 65 14.33 -16.96 -0.79
C GLU A 65 13.11 -17.29 -1.68
N ALA A 66 11.97 -17.64 -1.08
CA ALA A 66 10.74 -17.86 -1.84
C ALA A 66 10.31 -16.60 -2.60
N PHE A 67 10.32 -15.42 -1.97
CA PHE A 67 10.00 -14.17 -2.66
C PHE A 67 11.02 -13.79 -3.74
N ARG A 68 12.32 -14.07 -3.52
CA ARG A 68 13.35 -13.87 -4.57
C ARG A 68 13.11 -14.79 -5.77
N THR A 69 12.79 -16.05 -5.53
CA THR A 69 12.61 -17.06 -6.57
C THR A 69 11.34 -16.84 -7.39
N TYR A 70 10.21 -16.68 -6.73
CA TYR A 70 8.90 -16.56 -7.39
C TYR A 70 8.54 -15.12 -7.78
N LYS A 71 9.27 -14.13 -7.27
CA LYS A 71 9.13 -12.68 -7.53
C LYS A 71 7.81 -12.06 -7.10
N VAL A 72 6.70 -12.74 -7.31
CA VAL A 72 5.36 -12.22 -6.99
C VAL A 72 4.75 -13.05 -5.88
N GLY A 73 4.28 -12.38 -4.84
CA GLY A 73 3.59 -13.03 -3.73
C GLY A 73 2.59 -12.12 -3.04
N ILE A 74 1.91 -12.66 -2.02
CA ILE A 74 0.89 -11.95 -1.27
C ILE A 74 1.04 -12.23 0.23
N LYS A 75 0.70 -11.28 1.07
CA LYS A 75 0.76 -11.46 2.50
C LYS A 75 -0.41 -10.84 3.26
N GLY A 76 -0.82 -11.50 4.32
CA GLY A 76 -1.67 -10.93 5.35
C GLY A 76 -0.92 -9.91 6.23
N PRO A 77 -1.62 -9.30 7.20
CA PRO A 77 -1.03 -8.32 8.11
C PRO A 77 0.00 -8.99 9.02
N LEU A 78 1.06 -8.25 9.40
CA LEU A 78 2.10 -8.73 10.29
C LEU A 78 2.23 -7.83 11.53
N THR A 79 2.39 -8.46 12.68
CA THR A 79 2.69 -7.78 13.93
C THR A 79 4.13 -7.28 13.92
N THR A 80 4.32 -6.01 14.28
CA THR A 80 5.65 -5.50 14.63
C THR A 80 5.82 -5.63 16.13
N PRO A 81 6.83 -6.37 16.62
CA PRO A 81 7.07 -6.49 18.05
C PRO A 81 7.31 -5.12 18.70
N VAL A 82 6.65 -4.87 19.81
CA VAL A 82 6.86 -3.66 20.60
C VAL A 82 8.03 -3.88 21.57
N GLY A 83 9.11 -3.11 21.38
CA GLY A 83 10.31 -3.20 22.20
C GLY A 83 11.43 -4.05 21.59
N GLY A 84 12.65 -3.93 22.11
CA GLY A 84 13.80 -4.76 21.70
C GLY A 84 14.49 -4.37 20.38
N GLY A 85 14.22 -3.20 19.81
CA GLY A 85 14.94 -2.72 18.61
C GLY A 85 14.62 -3.46 17.32
N ILE A 86 13.60 -4.32 17.31
CA ILE A 86 13.15 -5.04 16.10
C ILE A 86 12.38 -4.06 15.21
N ARG A 87 12.87 -3.84 14.00
CA ARG A 87 12.19 -3.02 12.99
C ARG A 87 10.97 -3.74 12.44
N SER A 88 10.02 -2.96 11.90
CA SER A 88 8.84 -3.50 11.22
C SER A 88 9.22 -4.55 10.17
N LEU A 89 8.60 -5.73 10.25
CA LEU A 89 8.81 -6.82 9.29
C LEU A 89 8.40 -6.40 7.88
N ASN A 90 7.39 -5.53 7.76
CA ASN A 90 7.00 -4.96 6.48
C ASN A 90 8.12 -4.10 5.89
N VAL A 91 8.78 -3.28 6.73
CA VAL A 91 9.94 -2.47 6.30
C VAL A 91 11.10 -3.37 5.90
N ALA A 92 11.38 -4.45 6.64
CA ALA A 92 12.43 -5.41 6.31
C ALA A 92 12.21 -6.06 4.93
N LEU A 93 10.99 -6.55 4.64
CA LEU A 93 10.63 -7.12 3.34
C LEU A 93 10.82 -6.10 2.20
N ARG A 94 10.33 -4.87 2.39
CA ARG A 94 10.41 -3.80 1.39
C ARG A 94 11.86 -3.40 1.09
N GLN A 95 12.69 -3.28 2.12
CA GLN A 95 14.10 -2.90 1.96
C GLN A 95 14.94 -4.02 1.36
N THR A 96 14.80 -5.26 1.84
CA THR A 96 15.61 -6.40 1.38
C THR A 96 15.35 -6.75 -0.09
N LEU A 97 14.11 -6.62 -0.56
CA LEU A 97 13.74 -6.86 -1.96
C LEU A 97 13.74 -5.58 -2.80
N ASP A 98 14.15 -4.46 -2.21
CA ASP A 98 14.14 -3.13 -2.83
C ASP A 98 12.80 -2.80 -3.50
N LEU A 99 11.69 -3.09 -2.80
CA LEU A 99 10.33 -2.79 -3.28
C LEU A 99 10.07 -1.28 -3.12
N TYR A 100 10.61 -0.49 -4.01
CA TYR A 100 10.72 0.96 -3.86
C TYR A 100 9.41 1.74 -4.08
N VAL A 101 8.39 1.11 -4.62
CA VAL A 101 7.04 1.68 -4.76
C VAL A 101 6.07 0.95 -3.87
N CYS A 102 5.40 1.65 -2.97
CA CYS A 102 4.15 1.20 -2.37
C CYS A 102 2.99 1.77 -3.20
N LEU A 103 2.30 0.89 -3.91
CA LEU A 103 1.20 1.20 -4.81
C LEU A 103 -0.13 1.02 -4.08
N ARG A 104 -0.93 2.08 -3.99
CA ARG A 104 -2.23 2.07 -3.31
C ARG A 104 -3.29 2.73 -4.18
N PRO A 105 -4.04 1.99 -5.01
CA PRO A 105 -5.18 2.52 -5.74
C PRO A 105 -6.34 2.78 -4.79
N VAL A 106 -7.03 3.88 -5.00
CA VAL A 106 -8.20 4.31 -4.23
C VAL A 106 -9.31 4.65 -5.18
N ARG A 107 -10.40 3.89 -5.12
CA ARG A 107 -11.63 4.17 -5.85
C ARG A 107 -12.85 3.85 -5.00
N TRP A 108 -13.94 4.53 -5.29
CA TRP A 108 -15.21 4.23 -4.66
C TRP A 108 -15.94 3.08 -5.37
N TYR A 109 -16.58 2.21 -4.60
CA TYR A 109 -17.46 1.14 -5.08
C TYR A 109 -18.91 1.51 -4.81
N ARG A 110 -19.80 1.31 -5.83
CA ARG A 110 -21.23 1.56 -5.66
C ARG A 110 -21.79 0.74 -4.50
N GLY A 111 -22.67 1.37 -3.71
CA GLY A 111 -23.25 0.76 -2.51
C GLY A 111 -22.48 1.08 -1.24
N VAL A 112 -21.19 1.34 -1.29
CA VAL A 112 -20.40 1.74 -0.11
C VAL A 112 -20.74 3.17 0.30
N VAL A 113 -21.04 3.39 1.57
CA VAL A 113 -21.31 4.73 2.12
C VAL A 113 -19.99 5.48 2.31
N SER A 114 -19.97 6.71 1.88
CA SER A 114 -18.82 7.60 1.92
C SER A 114 -19.16 8.90 2.65
N PRO A 115 -18.20 9.52 3.36
CA PRO A 115 -18.36 10.84 3.92
C PRO A 115 -18.45 11.97 2.87
N LEU A 116 -18.05 11.67 1.61
CA LEU A 116 -18.09 12.63 0.51
C LEU A 116 -19.48 12.71 -0.12
N LYS A 117 -19.81 13.91 -0.64
CA LYS A 117 -21.05 14.12 -1.42
C LYS A 117 -21.04 13.40 -2.76
N GLU A 118 -19.88 13.34 -3.42
CA GLU A 118 -19.70 12.73 -4.74
C GLU A 118 -18.52 11.75 -4.76
N PRO A 119 -18.59 10.62 -4.03
CA PRO A 119 -17.48 9.70 -3.91
C PRO A 119 -17.05 9.06 -5.25
N ARG A 120 -17.95 9.03 -6.24
CA ARG A 120 -17.66 8.56 -7.62
C ARG A 120 -16.55 9.32 -8.32
N LYS A 121 -16.23 10.55 -7.85
CA LYS A 121 -15.13 11.37 -8.37
C LYS A 121 -13.76 10.94 -7.81
N VAL A 122 -13.72 10.08 -6.81
CA VAL A 122 -12.47 9.56 -6.25
C VAL A 122 -12.01 8.36 -7.07
N ASN A 123 -10.95 8.55 -7.84
CA ASN A 123 -10.25 7.50 -8.58
C ASN A 123 -8.78 7.90 -8.70
N MET A 124 -7.99 7.53 -7.72
CA MET A 124 -6.60 7.93 -7.57
C MET A 124 -5.71 6.72 -7.35
N CYS A 125 -4.44 6.84 -7.70
CA CYS A 125 -3.44 5.83 -7.39
C CYS A 125 -2.24 6.48 -6.71
N VAL A 126 -1.92 6.07 -5.49
CA VAL A 126 -0.79 6.59 -4.73
C VAL A 126 0.44 5.74 -4.99
N PHE A 127 1.50 6.38 -5.46
CA PHE A 127 2.88 5.90 -5.55
C PHE A 127 3.64 6.47 -4.36
N ARG A 128 3.72 5.72 -3.29
CA ARG A 128 4.43 6.06 -2.07
C ARG A 128 5.86 5.55 -2.13
N ALA A 129 6.84 6.40 -1.89
CA ALA A 129 8.22 5.95 -1.72
C ALA A 129 8.34 5.00 -0.52
N ASN A 130 9.14 3.95 -0.64
CA ASN A 130 9.09 2.85 0.30
C ASN A 130 10.44 2.51 0.97
N THR A 131 11.53 3.11 0.52
CA THR A 131 12.89 2.72 0.92
C THR A 131 13.68 3.79 1.67
N GLU A 132 13.20 5.02 1.66
CA GLU A 132 13.84 6.19 2.27
C GLU A 132 12.89 6.92 3.23
N ASP A 133 13.17 8.19 3.49
CA ASP A 133 12.43 9.04 4.41
C ASP A 133 12.74 8.66 5.87
N ILE A 134 11.96 9.15 6.81
CA ILE A 134 12.08 8.79 8.23
C ILE A 134 11.91 7.28 8.49
N TYR A 135 11.30 6.55 7.56
CA TYR A 135 11.20 5.08 7.58
C TYR A 135 12.54 4.35 7.42
N ALA A 136 13.64 5.08 7.11
CA ALA A 136 14.99 4.55 7.20
C ALA A 136 15.37 4.16 8.65
N GLY A 137 14.63 4.68 9.64
CA GLY A 137 14.78 4.34 11.06
C GLY A 137 16.13 4.80 11.63
N ILE A 138 16.64 5.93 11.14
CA ILE A 138 17.89 6.52 11.64
C ILE A 138 17.50 7.51 12.72
N GLU A 139 17.51 7.03 13.96
CA GLU A 139 17.10 7.85 15.11
C GLU A 139 17.83 7.48 16.40
N TRP A 140 17.86 8.39 17.33
CA TRP A 140 18.51 8.25 18.64
C TRP A 140 17.59 8.80 19.74
N GLU A 141 17.46 8.03 20.80
CA GLU A 141 16.65 8.36 21.96
C GLU A 141 17.31 9.45 22.83
N ALA A 142 16.50 10.37 23.33
CA ALA A 142 16.93 11.42 24.24
C ALA A 142 17.65 10.86 25.48
N GLY A 143 18.72 11.52 25.90
CA GLY A 143 19.51 11.14 27.08
C GLY A 143 20.50 9.98 26.84
N THR A 144 20.59 9.45 25.61
CA THR A 144 21.59 8.46 25.25
C THR A 144 22.93 9.11 24.84
N PRO A 145 24.08 8.41 25.03
CA PRO A 145 25.36 8.91 24.56
C PRO A 145 25.41 9.19 23.06
N GLU A 146 24.68 8.40 22.27
CA GLU A 146 24.55 8.52 20.82
C GLU A 146 23.81 9.79 20.42
N ALA A 147 22.71 10.12 21.10
CA ALA A 147 21.97 11.37 20.88
C ALA A 147 22.82 12.59 21.24
N GLU A 148 23.59 12.51 22.35
CA GLU A 148 24.52 13.58 22.73
C GLU A 148 25.65 13.75 21.72
N LYS A 149 26.21 12.65 21.22
CA LYS A 149 27.24 12.67 20.18
C LYS A 149 26.72 13.31 18.90
N PHE A 150 25.51 12.94 18.48
CA PHE A 150 24.89 13.52 17.30
C PHE A 150 24.61 15.01 17.47
N TYR A 151 24.10 15.43 18.65
CA TYR A 151 23.88 16.84 18.93
C TYR A 151 25.19 17.63 18.88
N ARG A 152 26.29 17.13 19.51
CA ARG A 152 27.59 17.79 19.47
C ARG A 152 28.11 17.95 18.05
N PHE A 153 27.99 16.93 17.22
CA PHE A 153 28.35 17.01 15.81
C PHE A 153 27.55 18.14 15.09
N LEU A 154 26.24 18.18 15.27
CA LEU A 154 25.42 19.24 14.69
C LEU A 154 25.79 20.63 15.21
N HIS A 155 26.06 20.76 16.51
CA HIS A 155 26.36 22.04 17.14
C HIS A 155 27.77 22.51 16.84
N ASP A 156 28.77 21.68 17.15
CA ASP A 156 30.19 22.08 17.17
C ASP A 156 30.79 22.10 15.77
N GLU A 157 30.39 21.16 14.91
CA GLU A 157 30.99 21.02 13.56
C GLU A 157 30.10 21.62 12.47
N MET A 158 28.78 21.55 12.60
CA MET A 158 27.84 22.07 11.58
C MET A 158 27.22 23.43 11.95
N GLY A 159 27.50 23.96 13.12
CA GLY A 159 27.02 25.28 13.59
C GLY A 159 25.50 25.36 13.80
N VAL A 160 24.85 24.22 14.07
CA VAL A 160 23.40 24.19 14.29
C VAL A 160 23.07 24.63 15.72
N THR A 161 22.46 25.79 15.87
CA THR A 161 22.07 26.38 17.17
C THR A 161 20.57 26.30 17.47
N LYS A 162 19.79 25.67 16.58
CA LYS A 162 18.30 25.70 16.63
C LYS A 162 17.69 24.64 17.53
N VAL A 163 18.47 23.69 18.07
CA VAL A 163 17.95 22.68 19.00
C VAL A 163 17.69 23.33 20.34
N ARG A 164 16.43 23.46 20.71
CA ARG A 164 16.01 24.24 21.90
C ARG A 164 16.37 23.56 23.21
N PHE A 165 16.22 22.24 23.27
CA PHE A 165 16.39 21.43 24.50
C PHE A 165 17.31 20.24 24.23
N PRO A 166 18.61 20.45 24.03
CA PRO A 166 19.51 19.39 23.54
C PRO A 166 19.59 18.18 24.46
N GLY A 167 19.58 18.37 25.78
CA GLY A 167 19.69 17.29 26.76
C GLY A 167 18.45 16.35 26.84
N THR A 168 17.31 16.76 26.26
CA THR A 168 16.05 16.01 26.29
C THR A 168 15.43 15.83 24.92
N SER A 169 16.20 16.13 23.87
CA SER A 169 15.75 15.92 22.48
C SER A 169 16.15 14.56 21.96
N SER A 170 15.23 13.81 21.38
CA SER A 170 15.51 12.72 20.47
C SER A 170 15.76 13.26 19.06
N PHE A 171 16.56 12.56 18.26
CA PHE A 171 16.91 12.98 16.91
C PHE A 171 16.59 11.91 15.90
N GLY A 172 16.12 12.34 14.71
CA GLY A 172 15.90 11.47 13.58
C GLY A 172 16.40 12.11 12.27
N VAL A 173 16.81 11.27 11.33
CA VAL A 173 17.31 11.69 10.02
C VAL A 173 16.35 11.28 8.93
N LYS A 174 16.02 12.23 8.04
CA LYS A 174 15.16 12.04 6.88
C LYS A 174 16.02 12.04 5.60
N PRO A 175 16.55 10.89 5.15
CA PRO A 175 17.24 10.82 3.87
C PRO A 175 16.24 10.84 2.71
N VAL A 176 16.53 11.65 1.68
CA VAL A 176 15.79 11.70 0.42
C VAL A 176 16.82 11.84 -0.69
N SER A 177 16.88 10.87 -1.60
CA SER A 177 17.86 10.85 -2.69
C SER A 177 17.23 11.21 -4.04
N ARG A 178 18.09 11.65 -4.97
CA ARG A 178 17.71 11.86 -6.37
C ARG A 178 17.30 10.54 -7.02
N GLU A 179 18.06 9.50 -6.83
CA GLU A 179 17.83 8.17 -7.41
C GLU A 179 16.51 7.56 -6.91
N GLY A 180 16.23 7.64 -5.60
CA GLY A 180 14.97 7.19 -5.01
C GLY A 180 13.78 7.97 -5.56
N THR A 181 13.92 9.28 -5.72
CA THR A 181 12.89 10.15 -6.31
C THR A 181 12.65 9.82 -7.79
N GLU A 182 13.72 9.75 -8.58
CA GLU A 182 13.62 9.53 -10.02
C GLU A 182 12.96 8.19 -10.36
N ARG A 183 13.34 7.10 -9.67
CA ARG A 183 12.73 5.79 -9.91
C ARG A 183 11.25 5.73 -9.53
N LEU A 184 10.84 6.43 -8.46
CA LEU A 184 9.44 6.53 -8.04
C LEU A 184 8.60 7.32 -9.07
N VAL A 185 9.08 8.50 -9.44
CA VAL A 185 8.35 9.40 -10.35
C VAL A 185 8.29 8.79 -11.76
N ARG A 186 9.36 8.13 -12.23
CA ARG A 186 9.35 7.37 -13.48
C ARG A 186 8.25 6.31 -13.48
N ALA A 187 8.19 5.47 -12.44
CA ALA A 187 7.16 4.44 -12.31
C ALA A 187 5.75 5.04 -12.30
N ALA A 188 5.55 6.18 -11.64
CA ALA A 188 4.27 6.88 -11.60
C ALA A 188 3.87 7.43 -13.00
N CYS A 189 4.81 7.99 -13.75
CA CYS A 189 4.57 8.50 -15.11
C CYS A 189 4.27 7.36 -16.10
N GLU A 190 5.06 6.29 -16.07
CA GLU A 190 4.83 5.08 -16.89
C GLU A 190 3.46 4.49 -16.62
N TYR A 191 3.08 4.33 -15.35
CA TYR A 191 1.76 3.85 -14.95
C TYR A 191 0.63 4.76 -15.45
N ALA A 192 0.79 6.09 -15.32
CA ALA A 192 -0.21 7.04 -15.80
C ALA A 192 -0.44 6.89 -17.31
N LEU A 193 0.63 6.79 -18.10
CA LEU A 193 0.56 6.61 -19.55
C LEU A 193 -0.04 5.25 -19.94
N GLU A 194 0.38 4.17 -19.29
CA GLU A 194 -0.13 2.81 -19.56
C GLU A 194 -1.64 2.69 -19.29
N HIS A 195 -2.14 3.40 -18.27
CA HIS A 195 -3.54 3.37 -17.88
C HIS A 195 -4.37 4.53 -18.46
N GLY A 196 -3.78 5.37 -19.30
CA GLY A 196 -4.48 6.52 -19.90
C GLY A 196 -4.92 7.57 -18.86
N LEU A 197 -4.18 7.69 -17.75
CA LEU A 197 -4.47 8.65 -16.69
C LEU A 197 -3.83 10.00 -16.99
N PRO A 198 -4.55 11.13 -16.78
CA PRO A 198 -4.13 12.42 -17.33
C PRO A 198 -2.97 13.09 -16.59
N SER A 199 -2.72 12.74 -15.32
CA SER A 199 -1.76 13.51 -14.52
C SER A 199 -1.00 12.70 -13.47
N VAL A 200 0.22 13.16 -13.16
CA VAL A 200 0.99 12.80 -11.97
C VAL A 200 1.16 14.05 -11.11
N THR A 201 0.75 13.97 -9.84
CA THR A 201 0.90 15.06 -8.86
C THR A 201 1.99 14.70 -7.86
N LEU A 202 3.04 15.54 -7.80
CA LEU A 202 4.10 15.41 -6.80
C LEU A 202 3.62 16.06 -5.50
N VAL A 203 3.35 15.26 -4.47
CA VAL A 203 2.89 15.78 -3.17
C VAL A 203 4.06 15.89 -2.20
N HIS A 204 4.26 17.06 -1.63
CA HIS A 204 5.45 17.38 -0.82
C HIS A 204 5.20 18.52 0.19
N LYS A 205 6.11 18.69 1.14
CA LYS A 205 6.17 19.85 2.07
C LYS A 205 7.46 20.67 1.84
N GLY A 206 7.84 20.87 0.57
CA GLY A 206 9.09 21.52 0.17
C GLY A 206 9.23 23.00 0.54
N ASN A 207 8.13 23.68 0.88
CA ASN A 207 8.17 25.04 1.42
C ASN A 207 8.80 25.11 2.83
N ILE A 208 8.77 24.01 3.59
CA ILE A 208 9.39 23.86 4.91
C ILE A 208 10.68 23.06 4.82
N MET A 209 10.64 21.85 4.27
CA MET A 209 11.80 20.96 4.10
C MET A 209 12.42 21.15 2.72
N LYS A 210 13.17 22.25 2.56
CA LYS A 210 13.61 22.77 1.25
C LYS A 210 14.54 21.84 0.48
N PHE A 211 15.36 21.04 1.17
CA PHE A 211 16.37 20.17 0.54
C PHE A 211 15.93 18.72 0.42
N THR A 212 15.12 18.21 1.33
CA THR A 212 14.54 16.86 1.26
C THR A 212 13.27 16.86 0.41
N GLU A 213 12.19 17.40 0.89
CA GLU A 213 10.91 17.45 0.15
C GLU A 213 10.95 18.39 -1.07
N GLY A 214 11.66 19.52 -0.95
CA GLY A 214 11.90 20.41 -2.08
C GLY A 214 12.83 19.80 -3.12
N GLY A 215 13.79 18.97 -2.70
CA GLY A 215 14.62 18.13 -3.58
C GLY A 215 13.76 17.12 -4.35
N PHE A 216 12.88 16.39 -3.67
CA PHE A 216 11.91 15.48 -4.28
C PHE A 216 11.11 16.18 -5.39
N LYS A 217 10.50 17.32 -5.10
CA LYS A 217 9.79 18.12 -6.11
C LYS A 217 10.68 18.44 -7.31
N LYS A 218 11.86 19.02 -7.05
CA LYS A 218 12.79 19.47 -8.10
C LYS A 218 13.22 18.31 -9.01
N TRP A 219 13.71 17.22 -8.42
CA TRP A 219 14.18 16.06 -9.17
C TRP A 219 13.04 15.33 -9.90
N GLY A 220 11.84 15.34 -9.34
CA GLY A 220 10.65 14.81 -10.00
C GLY A 220 10.31 15.56 -11.29
N TYR A 221 10.34 16.90 -11.27
CA TYR A 221 10.13 17.71 -12.47
C TYR A 221 11.28 17.53 -13.49
N GLU A 222 12.54 17.56 -13.05
CA GLU A 222 13.70 17.37 -13.93
C GLU A 222 13.65 16.02 -14.66
N LEU A 223 13.26 14.95 -13.95
CA LEU A 223 13.06 13.64 -14.56
C LEU A 223 11.92 13.67 -15.59
N ALA A 224 10.77 14.20 -15.20
CA ALA A 224 9.59 14.21 -16.06
C ALA A 224 9.84 14.98 -17.35
N GLU A 225 10.48 16.13 -17.27
CA GLU A 225 10.88 16.90 -18.46
C GLU A 225 11.86 16.13 -19.37
N LYS A 226 12.86 15.49 -18.76
CA LYS A 226 13.90 14.76 -19.47
C LYS A 226 13.38 13.50 -20.18
N GLU A 227 12.54 12.70 -19.50
CA GLU A 227 12.16 11.37 -19.99
C GLU A 227 10.75 11.34 -20.62
N PHE A 228 9.86 12.26 -20.23
CA PHE A 228 8.46 12.33 -20.69
C PHE A 228 8.10 13.67 -21.36
N GLY A 229 9.09 14.46 -21.73
CA GLY A 229 8.88 15.78 -22.33
C GLY A 229 8.01 15.75 -23.59
N LYS A 230 8.08 14.68 -24.39
CA LYS A 230 7.23 14.48 -25.56
C LYS A 230 5.77 14.29 -25.16
N GLU A 231 5.49 13.40 -24.22
CA GLU A 231 4.15 13.09 -23.73
C GLU A 231 3.49 14.30 -23.06
N ILE A 232 4.31 15.10 -22.37
CA ILE A 232 3.86 16.37 -21.75
C ILE A 232 3.54 17.40 -22.84
N ALA A 233 4.39 17.57 -23.83
CA ALA A 233 4.16 18.51 -24.95
C ALA A 233 2.92 18.13 -25.79
N GLU A 234 2.66 16.84 -25.96
CA GLU A 234 1.47 16.31 -26.63
C GLU A 234 0.19 16.36 -25.77
N GLY A 235 0.28 16.79 -24.51
CA GLY A 235 -0.86 16.85 -23.57
C GLY A 235 -1.37 15.48 -23.09
N ARG A 236 -0.60 14.42 -23.29
CA ARG A 236 -0.94 13.06 -22.84
C ARG A 236 -0.62 12.83 -21.35
N LEU A 237 0.25 13.67 -20.77
CA LEU A 237 0.64 13.60 -19.40
C LEU A 237 0.82 15.02 -18.83
N VAL A 238 0.19 15.30 -17.70
CA VAL A 238 0.38 16.55 -16.95
C VAL A 238 1.15 16.26 -15.67
N ILE A 239 2.29 16.93 -15.48
CA ILE A 239 3.02 16.89 -14.21
C ILE A 239 2.70 18.17 -13.44
N LYS A 240 2.26 18.00 -12.21
CA LYS A 240 1.95 19.10 -11.29
C LYS A 240 2.41 18.78 -9.88
N ASP A 241 2.42 19.76 -9.01
CA ASP A 241 2.74 19.55 -7.60
C ASP A 241 1.69 20.14 -6.68
N CYS A 242 1.65 19.63 -5.46
CA CYS A 242 0.79 20.15 -4.41
C CYS A 242 1.49 20.05 -3.05
N ILE A 243 1.37 21.10 -2.25
CA ILE A 243 1.82 21.06 -0.85
C ILE A 243 0.91 20.10 -0.08
N ALA A 244 1.47 19.23 0.76
CA ALA A 244 0.78 18.10 1.38
C ALA A 244 -0.50 18.50 2.13
N ASP A 245 -0.48 19.56 2.93
CA ASP A 245 -1.66 20.05 3.64
C ASP A 245 -2.75 20.58 2.69
N ALA A 246 -2.39 21.27 1.62
CA ALA A 246 -3.33 21.69 0.59
C ALA A 246 -3.88 20.46 -0.18
N PHE A 247 -3.06 19.46 -0.44
CA PHE A 247 -3.51 18.21 -1.05
C PHE A 247 -4.58 17.50 -0.22
N LEU A 248 -4.36 17.36 1.10
CA LEU A 248 -5.33 16.74 2.02
C LEU A 248 -6.69 17.46 1.99
N GLN A 249 -6.69 18.82 1.91
CA GLN A 249 -7.91 19.61 1.73
C GLN A 249 -8.54 19.38 0.35
N ASN A 250 -7.75 19.49 -0.71
CA ASN A 250 -8.23 19.47 -2.08
C ASN A 250 -8.86 18.14 -2.47
N THR A 251 -8.34 17.01 -1.96
CA THR A 251 -8.92 15.69 -2.22
C THR A 251 -10.35 15.55 -1.69
N LEU A 252 -10.72 16.33 -0.67
CA LEU A 252 -12.10 16.38 -0.16
C LEU A 252 -13.01 17.29 -1.02
N LEU A 253 -12.46 18.34 -1.61
CA LEU A 253 -13.22 19.39 -2.31
C LEU A 253 -13.33 19.14 -3.82
N ILE A 254 -12.23 18.70 -4.44
CA ILE A 254 -12.06 18.58 -5.89
C ILE A 254 -11.25 17.30 -6.22
N PRO A 255 -11.68 16.10 -5.74
CA PRO A 255 -10.92 14.87 -5.90
C PRO A 255 -10.64 14.50 -7.37
N GLU A 256 -11.52 14.91 -8.28
CA GLU A 256 -11.40 14.66 -9.71
C GLU A 256 -10.19 15.28 -10.40
N GLU A 257 -9.52 16.24 -9.76
CA GLU A 257 -8.31 16.83 -10.29
C GLU A 257 -7.06 15.97 -10.13
N TYR A 258 -7.15 14.86 -9.39
CA TYR A 258 -6.01 14.01 -9.06
C TYR A 258 -6.18 12.62 -9.64
N SER A 259 -5.12 12.11 -10.31
CA SER A 259 -5.11 10.76 -10.88
C SER A 259 -4.02 9.90 -10.24
N VAL A 260 -2.75 10.15 -10.56
CA VAL A 260 -1.61 9.48 -9.94
C VAL A 260 -0.92 10.46 -8.99
N ILE A 261 -0.62 9.98 -7.79
CA ILE A 261 0.03 10.76 -6.74
C ILE A 261 1.40 10.15 -6.50
N ALA A 262 2.49 10.89 -6.70
CA ALA A 262 3.82 10.48 -6.29
C ALA A 262 4.26 11.27 -5.05
N THR A 263 4.68 10.58 -3.99
CA THR A 263 5.02 11.23 -2.73
C THR A 263 6.02 10.43 -1.90
N LEU A 264 6.67 11.09 -0.94
CA LEU A 264 7.58 10.47 -0.01
C LEU A 264 6.86 9.53 0.97
N ASN A 265 7.64 8.74 1.69
CA ASN A 265 7.14 7.60 2.47
C ASN A 265 6.11 8.00 3.54
N LEU A 266 6.42 8.93 4.43
CA LEU A 266 5.51 9.35 5.49
C LEU A 266 4.26 10.04 4.93
N ASN A 267 4.43 10.97 3.99
CA ASN A 267 3.30 11.63 3.36
C ASN A 267 2.36 10.62 2.69
N GLY A 268 2.93 9.63 2.00
CA GLY A 268 2.18 8.58 1.33
C GLY A 268 1.41 7.67 2.29
N ASP A 269 1.95 7.44 3.50
CA ASP A 269 1.27 6.70 4.55
C ASP A 269 -0.02 7.41 4.99
N TYR A 270 0.11 8.67 5.40
CA TYR A 270 -1.03 9.46 5.84
C TYR A 270 -2.08 9.70 4.74
N ILE A 271 -1.60 10.03 3.54
CA ILE A 271 -2.46 10.34 2.39
C ILE A 271 -3.27 9.10 1.99
N SER A 272 -2.66 7.93 1.88
CA SER A 272 -3.38 6.73 1.46
C SER A 272 -4.49 6.33 2.42
N ASP A 273 -4.30 6.51 3.72
CA ASP A 273 -5.32 6.19 4.72
C ASP A 273 -6.47 7.20 4.73
N GLN A 274 -6.16 8.50 4.53
CA GLN A 274 -7.22 9.50 4.32
C GLN A 274 -8.03 9.20 3.07
N LEU A 275 -7.38 8.91 1.94
CA LEU A 275 -8.07 8.57 0.69
C LEU A 275 -8.92 7.30 0.84
N ALA A 276 -8.43 6.29 1.56
CA ALA A 276 -9.20 5.10 1.87
C ALA A 276 -10.47 5.43 2.67
N ALA A 277 -10.36 6.29 3.69
CA ALA A 277 -11.52 6.74 4.48
C ALA A 277 -12.56 7.46 3.62
N MET A 278 -12.13 8.22 2.61
CA MET A 278 -13.02 8.93 1.68
C MET A 278 -13.90 7.99 0.84
N VAL A 279 -13.51 6.75 0.65
CA VAL A 279 -14.24 5.76 -0.17
C VAL A 279 -14.88 4.63 0.63
N GLY A 280 -14.78 4.65 1.97
CA GLY A 280 -15.42 3.67 2.85
C GLY A 280 -14.53 3.05 3.92
N GLY A 281 -13.22 3.29 3.87
CA GLY A 281 -12.26 2.88 4.90
C GLY A 281 -11.19 1.90 4.42
N ILE A 282 -10.22 1.65 5.30
CA ILE A 282 -9.05 0.79 5.01
C ILE A 282 -9.43 -0.68 4.76
N GLY A 283 -10.60 -1.13 5.22
CA GLY A 283 -11.10 -2.49 5.00
C GLY A 283 -11.34 -2.84 3.52
N ILE A 284 -11.43 -1.83 2.63
CA ILE A 284 -11.56 -1.99 1.17
C ILE A 284 -10.40 -1.35 0.40
N ALA A 285 -9.30 -1.00 1.07
CA ALA A 285 -8.14 -0.39 0.46
C ALA A 285 -7.09 -1.46 0.13
N PRO A 286 -6.76 -1.70 -1.15
CA PRO A 286 -5.71 -2.63 -1.53
C PRO A 286 -4.33 -1.98 -1.51
N GLY A 287 -3.28 -2.83 -1.51
CA GLY A 287 -1.91 -2.38 -1.59
C GLY A 287 -0.97 -3.39 -2.24
N ALA A 288 0.09 -2.86 -2.83
CA ALA A 288 1.22 -3.64 -3.34
C ALA A 288 2.52 -2.91 -3.07
N ASN A 289 3.60 -3.66 -2.90
CA ASN A 289 4.96 -3.14 -2.86
C ASN A 289 5.71 -3.71 -4.05
N VAL A 290 6.24 -2.84 -4.92
CA VAL A 290 6.71 -3.25 -6.25
C VAL A 290 8.11 -2.71 -6.51
N ASN A 291 8.94 -3.56 -7.12
CA ASN A 291 10.17 -3.17 -7.80
C ASN A 291 9.96 -3.35 -9.32
N TYR A 292 9.64 -2.27 -10.01
CA TYR A 292 9.38 -2.30 -11.48
C TYR A 292 10.61 -2.67 -12.32
N ARG A 293 11.82 -2.62 -11.74
CA ARG A 293 13.06 -2.97 -12.46
C ARG A 293 13.34 -4.46 -12.44
N THR A 294 13.07 -5.13 -11.31
CA THR A 294 13.34 -6.56 -11.12
C THR A 294 12.10 -7.43 -11.28
N GLY A 295 10.91 -6.84 -11.25
CA GLY A 295 9.62 -7.51 -11.31
C GLY A 295 9.19 -8.15 -9.99
N HIS A 296 9.87 -7.86 -8.87
CA HIS A 296 9.41 -8.29 -7.55
C HIS A 296 8.21 -7.47 -7.10
N ALA A 297 7.17 -8.16 -6.62
CA ALA A 297 5.97 -7.54 -6.09
C ALA A 297 5.41 -8.34 -4.92
N ILE A 298 5.10 -7.67 -3.82
CA ILE A 298 4.35 -8.25 -2.69
C ILE A 298 3.04 -7.48 -2.54
N PHE A 299 1.93 -8.17 -2.77
CA PHE A 299 0.59 -7.65 -2.55
C PHE A 299 0.20 -7.83 -1.08
N GLU A 300 -0.50 -6.89 -0.49
CA GLU A 300 -0.80 -6.92 0.94
C GLU A 300 -2.08 -6.18 1.30
N ALA A 301 -2.78 -6.66 2.35
CA ALA A 301 -3.79 -5.85 3.01
C ALA A 301 -3.14 -4.60 3.63
N THR A 302 -3.82 -3.45 3.54
CA THR A 302 -3.28 -2.18 4.06
C THR A 302 -3.55 -1.99 5.55
N HIS A 303 -4.52 -2.74 6.13
CA HIS A 303 -4.81 -2.72 7.55
C HIS A 303 -3.81 -3.55 8.38
N GLY A 304 -3.77 -3.33 9.70
CA GLY A 304 -2.96 -4.10 10.64
C GLY A 304 -3.60 -5.43 11.07
N THR A 305 -3.00 -6.05 12.07
CA THR A 305 -3.38 -7.37 12.60
C THR A 305 -4.69 -7.39 13.41
N ALA A 306 -5.18 -6.24 13.85
CA ALA A 306 -6.44 -6.03 14.57
C ALA A 306 -6.73 -7.12 15.65
N PRO A 307 -5.85 -7.30 16.63
CA PRO A 307 -5.94 -8.44 17.58
C PRO A 307 -7.24 -8.46 18.38
N ALA A 308 -7.88 -7.30 18.57
CA ALA A 308 -9.14 -7.20 19.30
C ALA A 308 -10.32 -7.91 18.61
N ILE A 309 -10.26 -8.14 17.29
CA ILE A 309 -11.32 -8.79 16.52
C ILE A 309 -10.87 -10.09 15.85
N ALA A 310 -9.63 -10.49 16.01
CA ALA A 310 -9.10 -11.75 15.46
C ALA A 310 -9.84 -12.97 16.05
N GLY A 311 -10.16 -13.93 15.18
CA GLY A 311 -10.87 -15.16 15.55
C GLY A 311 -12.36 -14.99 15.83
N LYS A 312 -12.96 -13.82 15.51
CA LYS A 312 -14.39 -13.55 15.74
C LYS A 312 -15.25 -13.65 14.48
N ASP A 313 -14.68 -13.98 13.35
CA ASP A 313 -15.36 -14.07 12.05
C ASP A 313 -16.15 -12.79 11.66
N ILE A 314 -15.59 -11.61 11.97
CA ILE A 314 -16.23 -10.31 11.71
C ILE A 314 -15.38 -9.35 10.87
N VAL A 315 -14.15 -9.72 10.54
CA VAL A 315 -13.22 -8.86 9.82
C VAL A 315 -13.61 -8.76 8.33
N ASN A 316 -13.42 -7.57 7.76
CA ASN A 316 -13.62 -7.35 6.33
C ASN A 316 -12.44 -7.90 5.51
N PRO A 317 -12.62 -8.91 4.62
CA PRO A 317 -11.52 -9.46 3.84
C PRO A 317 -11.24 -8.69 2.54
N CYS A 318 -12.00 -7.63 2.25
CA CYS A 318 -11.91 -6.95 0.94
C CYS A 318 -10.55 -6.33 0.66
N SER A 319 -9.83 -5.82 1.66
CA SER A 319 -8.51 -5.22 1.43
C SER A 319 -7.53 -6.22 0.80
N ILE A 320 -7.40 -7.43 1.34
CA ILE A 320 -6.52 -8.45 0.78
C ILE A 320 -7.10 -9.09 -0.50
N ILE A 321 -8.43 -9.21 -0.62
CA ILE A 321 -9.07 -9.67 -1.86
C ILE A 321 -8.77 -8.70 -3.01
N LEU A 322 -8.92 -7.39 -2.78
CA LEU A 322 -8.61 -6.38 -3.78
C LEU A 322 -7.10 -6.27 -4.07
N SER A 323 -6.26 -6.55 -3.08
CA SER A 323 -4.81 -6.68 -3.31
C SER A 323 -4.49 -7.87 -4.21
N ALA A 324 -5.20 -8.99 -4.07
CA ALA A 324 -5.09 -10.11 -4.98
C ALA A 324 -5.66 -9.79 -6.38
N VAL A 325 -6.69 -8.95 -6.49
CA VAL A 325 -7.15 -8.40 -7.78
C VAL A 325 -6.02 -7.65 -8.48
N MET A 326 -5.27 -6.81 -7.75
CA MET A 326 -4.08 -6.16 -8.31
C MET A 326 -3.03 -7.18 -8.76
N MET A 327 -2.83 -8.28 -8.03
CA MET A 327 -1.93 -9.36 -8.40
C MET A 327 -2.38 -10.05 -9.70
N LEU A 328 -3.67 -10.34 -9.85
CA LEU A 328 -4.23 -10.88 -11.08
C LEU A 328 -4.03 -9.93 -12.26
N GLN A 329 -4.27 -8.64 -12.07
CA GLN A 329 -4.02 -7.60 -13.08
C GLN A 329 -2.54 -7.51 -13.46
N HIS A 330 -1.63 -7.63 -12.49
CA HIS A 330 -0.18 -7.65 -12.69
C HIS A 330 0.26 -8.79 -13.63
N TRP A 331 -0.41 -9.94 -13.59
CA TRP A 331 -0.18 -11.05 -14.53
C TRP A 331 -0.98 -10.94 -15.84
N GLY A 332 -1.77 -9.89 -16.01
CA GLY A 332 -2.67 -9.77 -17.16
C GLY A 332 -3.89 -10.68 -17.11
N TRP A 333 -4.25 -11.23 -15.93
CA TRP A 333 -5.44 -12.07 -15.73
C TRP A 333 -6.66 -11.19 -15.45
N LYS A 334 -6.96 -10.32 -16.41
CA LYS A 334 -7.97 -9.26 -16.28
C LYS A 334 -9.40 -9.78 -16.15
N GLU A 335 -9.69 -10.92 -16.76
CA GLU A 335 -11.03 -11.54 -16.71
C GLU A 335 -11.34 -12.01 -15.27
N ALA A 336 -10.41 -12.71 -14.63
CA ALA A 336 -10.57 -13.15 -13.24
C ALA A 336 -10.66 -11.94 -12.28
N ALA A 337 -9.80 -10.95 -12.45
CA ALA A 337 -9.86 -9.70 -11.70
C ALA A 337 -11.23 -9.02 -11.81
N SER A 338 -11.77 -8.90 -13.02
CA SER A 338 -13.09 -8.29 -13.28
C SER A 338 -14.25 -9.05 -12.64
N LEU A 339 -14.19 -10.39 -12.58
CA LEU A 339 -15.20 -11.20 -11.90
C LEU A 339 -15.25 -10.87 -10.41
N VAL A 340 -14.09 -10.80 -9.74
CA VAL A 340 -14.02 -10.44 -8.31
C VAL A 340 -14.58 -9.04 -8.07
N GLU A 341 -14.16 -8.04 -8.84
CA GLU A 341 -14.60 -6.66 -8.67
C GLU A 341 -16.12 -6.51 -8.86
N LYS A 342 -16.67 -7.17 -9.88
CA LYS A 342 -18.14 -7.17 -10.13
C LYS A 342 -18.91 -7.84 -9.00
N ALA A 343 -18.43 -8.98 -8.50
CA ALA A 343 -19.07 -9.69 -7.40
C ALA A 343 -19.10 -8.84 -6.11
N LEU A 344 -18.01 -8.17 -5.80
CA LEU A 344 -17.92 -7.24 -4.65
C LEU A 344 -18.89 -6.07 -4.83
N GLU A 345 -18.86 -5.39 -5.98
CA GLU A 345 -19.73 -4.24 -6.22
C GLU A 345 -21.23 -4.61 -6.18
N GLN A 346 -21.61 -5.76 -6.74
CA GLN A 346 -22.98 -6.26 -6.66
C GLN A 346 -23.42 -6.51 -5.21
N SER A 347 -22.55 -7.13 -4.40
CA SER A 347 -22.83 -7.36 -2.97
C SER A 347 -23.05 -6.03 -2.23
N PHE A 348 -22.19 -5.04 -2.46
CA PHE A 348 -22.33 -3.71 -1.86
C PHE A 348 -23.59 -2.97 -2.30
N VAL A 349 -23.94 -3.03 -3.57
CA VAL A 349 -25.18 -2.42 -4.10
C VAL A 349 -26.44 -3.03 -3.47
N GLU A 350 -26.40 -4.32 -3.13
CA GLU A 350 -27.48 -5.01 -2.42
C GLU A 350 -27.42 -4.85 -0.90
N GLY A 351 -26.52 -3.99 -0.39
CA GLY A 351 -26.37 -3.72 1.02
C GLY A 351 -25.76 -4.87 1.82
N ARG A 352 -25.14 -5.84 1.17
CA ARG A 352 -24.57 -7.04 1.81
C ARG A 352 -23.05 -6.88 1.97
N ALA A 353 -22.59 -6.75 3.20
CA ALA A 353 -21.18 -6.51 3.52
C ALA A 353 -20.87 -6.93 4.96
N THR A 354 -19.60 -6.89 5.33
CA THR A 354 -19.20 -7.03 6.73
C THR A 354 -19.63 -5.82 7.58
N ALA A 355 -19.68 -5.97 8.87
CA ALA A 355 -20.29 -5.02 9.82
C ALA A 355 -19.71 -3.59 9.74
N ASP A 356 -18.44 -3.46 9.41
CA ASP A 356 -17.74 -2.17 9.26
C ASP A 356 -18.36 -1.30 8.15
N LEU A 357 -18.83 -1.90 7.06
CA LEU A 357 -19.51 -1.23 5.96
C LEU A 357 -21.04 -1.28 6.11
N ALA A 358 -21.60 -2.45 6.41
CA ALA A 358 -23.05 -2.68 6.44
C ALA A 358 -23.79 -1.74 7.43
N ARG A 359 -23.16 -1.41 8.57
CA ARG A 359 -23.73 -0.50 9.57
C ARG A 359 -24.06 0.89 9.07
N PHE A 360 -23.47 1.31 7.97
CA PHE A 360 -23.71 2.62 7.37
C PHE A 360 -24.62 2.54 6.14
N MET A 361 -24.83 1.34 5.59
CA MET A 361 -25.67 1.14 4.39
C MET A 361 -27.15 1.19 4.75
N PRO A 362 -27.99 1.85 3.95
CA PRO A 362 -29.45 1.73 4.09
C PRO A 362 -29.86 0.26 3.97
N ASP A 363 -30.62 -0.25 4.97
CA ASP A 363 -31.06 -1.65 5.06
C ASP A 363 -29.90 -2.67 4.98
N GLY A 364 -28.71 -2.27 5.45
CA GLY A 364 -27.48 -3.06 5.34
C GLY A 364 -27.57 -4.39 6.11
N VAL A 365 -27.26 -5.48 5.42
CA VAL A 365 -27.15 -6.83 5.97
C VAL A 365 -25.70 -7.10 6.34
N SER A 366 -25.42 -7.18 7.65
CA SER A 366 -24.11 -7.52 8.16
C SER A 366 -23.84 -9.02 8.01
N LEU A 367 -22.79 -9.35 7.29
CA LEU A 367 -22.29 -10.71 7.12
C LEU A 367 -21.03 -10.94 7.96
N SER A 368 -20.83 -12.18 8.43
CA SER A 368 -19.53 -12.59 8.97
C SER A 368 -18.47 -12.65 7.85
N THR A 369 -17.19 -12.74 8.19
CA THR A 369 -16.11 -12.92 7.23
C THR A 369 -16.33 -14.13 6.32
N SER A 370 -16.69 -15.27 6.93
CA SER A 370 -16.96 -16.51 6.20
C SER A 370 -18.20 -16.40 5.32
N ALA A 371 -19.32 -15.89 5.84
CA ALA A 371 -20.54 -15.70 5.06
C ALA A 371 -20.36 -14.71 3.90
N PHE A 372 -19.59 -13.64 4.11
CA PHE A 372 -19.28 -12.71 3.04
C PHE A 372 -18.39 -13.36 1.96
N THR A 373 -17.45 -14.19 2.37
CA THR A 373 -16.62 -14.96 1.41
C THR A 373 -17.47 -15.89 0.55
N GLU A 374 -18.37 -16.66 1.17
CA GLU A 374 -19.33 -17.54 0.45
C GLU A 374 -20.23 -16.75 -0.49
N GLU A 375 -20.70 -15.58 -0.06
CA GLU A 375 -21.51 -14.67 -0.89
C GLU A 375 -20.75 -14.25 -2.16
N ILE A 376 -19.49 -13.84 -2.04
CA ILE A 376 -18.69 -13.40 -3.19
C ILE A 376 -18.36 -14.59 -4.11
N VAL A 377 -17.95 -15.73 -3.57
CA VAL A 377 -17.73 -16.96 -4.35
C VAL A 377 -18.98 -17.37 -5.11
N GLY A 378 -20.14 -17.41 -4.45
CA GLY A 378 -21.41 -17.77 -5.09
C GLY A 378 -21.85 -16.80 -6.20
N ARG A 379 -21.46 -15.52 -6.14
CA ARG A 379 -21.68 -14.54 -7.23
C ARG A 379 -20.74 -14.76 -8.41
N ILE A 380 -19.50 -15.15 -8.16
CA ILE A 380 -18.51 -15.44 -9.20
C ILE A 380 -18.92 -16.70 -9.98
N GLU A 381 -19.44 -17.72 -9.29
CA GLU A 381 -19.79 -19.02 -9.90
C GLU A 381 -21.07 -18.97 -10.75
N LYS A 382 -21.96 -18.02 -10.50
CA LYS A 382 -23.16 -17.78 -11.34
C LYS A 382 -22.76 -17.17 -12.69
#